data_264fb127ba692ab47c6ce5f47f17992f
#
_entry.id   264fb127ba692ab47c6ce5f47f17992f
#
_cell.length_a   1.000
_cell.length_b   1.000
_cell.length_c   1.000
_cell.angle_alpha   90.00
_cell.angle_beta   90.00
_cell.angle_gamma   90.00
#
_symmetry.space_group_name_H-M   'P 1'
#
loop_
_entity.id
_entity.type
_entity.pdbx_description
1 polymer ?
#
loop_
_entity_poly.entity_id
_entity_poly.type
_entity_poly.pdbx_seq_one_letter_code
_entity_poly.pdbx_strand_id
1 'polypeptide(L)'
;MHQPFNKQSTEQAQKIDARRRLYILRFVSYITTAVMFIYGVKNLSAEQILLPIILFTTGSLFLLNIIVFNITRNLDRACVIETLLVASFVLSLVYQGGFNNTALFWVFPFPAILFGLLGVRNALISNAVLLIILSIMLFIPDLITANYKEAEASRFIAALVLVIFVCW
;
A
#
# COMPACT_ATOMS: atom_id res chain seq x y z
N MET A 1 -37.84 -22.71 -18.33
CA MET A 1 -37.88 -22.25 -16.91
C MET A 1 -36.46 -21.99 -16.47
N HIS A 2 -35.95 -20.74 -16.57
CA HIS A 2 -34.59 -20.36 -16.13
C HIS A 2 -34.64 -19.85 -14.69
N GLN A 3 -33.83 -20.44 -13.85
CA GLN A 3 -33.88 -20.36 -12.38
C GLN A 3 -33.53 -18.95 -11.85
N PRO A 4 -34.31 -18.39 -10.93
CA PRO A 4 -33.98 -17.15 -10.20
C PRO A 4 -32.87 -17.34 -9.15
N PHE A 5 -32.38 -18.57 -8.97
CA PHE A 5 -31.41 -18.96 -7.93
C PHE A 5 -30.02 -18.31 -8.07
N ASN A 6 -29.63 -17.92 -9.29
CA ASN A 6 -28.29 -17.39 -9.55
C ASN A 6 -28.15 -15.91 -9.19
N LYS A 7 -29.22 -15.13 -9.19
CA LYS A 7 -29.15 -13.67 -8.95
C LYS A 7 -28.96 -13.33 -7.48
N GLN A 8 -29.63 -14.04 -6.59
CA GLN A 8 -29.52 -13.80 -5.13
C GLN A 8 -28.14 -14.18 -4.58
N SER A 9 -27.54 -15.27 -5.04
CA SER A 9 -26.21 -15.68 -4.61
C SER A 9 -25.13 -14.69 -5.07
N THR A 10 -25.27 -14.13 -6.27
CA THR A 10 -24.34 -13.12 -6.79
C THR A 10 -24.44 -11.81 -6.01
N GLU A 11 -25.65 -11.36 -5.69
CA GLU A 11 -25.86 -10.13 -4.89
C GLU A 11 -25.32 -10.28 -3.45
N GLN A 12 -25.47 -11.44 -2.85
CA GLN A 12 -24.90 -11.72 -1.52
C GLN A 12 -23.38 -11.73 -1.56
N ALA A 13 -22.75 -12.36 -2.56
CA ALA A 13 -21.32 -12.38 -2.73
C ALA A 13 -20.74 -10.96 -2.91
N GLN A 14 -21.39 -10.12 -3.71
CA GLN A 14 -21.00 -8.73 -3.89
C GLN A 14 -21.08 -7.90 -2.60
N LYS A 15 -22.15 -8.10 -1.81
CA LYS A 15 -22.30 -7.43 -0.50
C LYS A 15 -21.21 -7.82 0.50
N ILE A 16 -20.85 -9.11 0.52
CA ILE A 16 -19.79 -9.63 1.38
C ILE A 16 -18.44 -9.02 0.97
N ASP A 17 -18.14 -9.01 -0.33
CA ASP A 17 -16.90 -8.43 -0.84
C ASP A 17 -16.80 -6.92 -0.55
N ALA A 18 -17.87 -6.17 -0.78
CA ALA A 18 -17.91 -4.75 -0.47
C ALA A 18 -17.69 -4.46 1.03
N ARG A 19 -18.28 -5.27 1.92
CA ARG A 19 -18.03 -5.16 3.37
C ARG A 19 -16.57 -5.45 3.72
N ARG A 20 -16.01 -6.53 3.18
CA ARG A 20 -14.60 -6.88 3.40
C ARG A 20 -13.66 -5.74 2.98
N ARG A 21 -13.83 -5.22 1.76
CA ARG A 21 -13.05 -4.09 1.24
C ARG A 21 -13.18 -2.84 2.10
N LEU A 22 -14.38 -2.55 2.60
CA LEU A 22 -14.63 -1.42 3.50
C LEU A 22 -13.90 -1.57 4.85
N TYR A 23 -13.92 -2.77 5.43
CA TYR A 23 -13.18 -3.04 6.66
C TYR A 23 -11.68 -2.88 6.47
N ILE A 24 -11.13 -3.43 5.38
CA ILE A 24 -9.71 -3.32 5.06
C ILE A 24 -9.32 -1.86 4.82
N LEU A 25 -10.11 -1.11 4.04
CA LEU A 25 -9.89 0.31 3.80
C LEU A 25 -9.77 1.10 5.11
N ARG A 26 -10.77 0.95 6.00
CA ARG A 26 -10.77 1.65 7.30
C ARG A 26 -9.61 1.22 8.19
N PHE A 27 -9.37 -0.08 8.28
CA PHE A 27 -8.30 -0.63 9.09
C PHE A 27 -6.94 -0.13 8.63
N VAL A 28 -6.65 -0.23 7.34
CA VAL A 28 -5.39 0.26 6.75
C VAL A 28 -5.24 1.75 6.98
N SER A 29 -6.25 2.57 6.62
CA SER A 29 -6.15 4.02 6.78
C SER A 29 -5.90 4.44 8.22
N TYR A 30 -6.67 3.91 9.19
CA TYR A 30 -6.51 4.34 10.59
C TYR A 30 -5.20 3.86 11.21
N ILE A 31 -4.83 2.59 11.01
CA ILE A 31 -3.58 2.06 11.57
C ILE A 31 -2.37 2.72 10.92
N THR A 32 -2.37 2.83 9.58
CA THR A 32 -1.26 3.47 8.88
C THR A 32 -1.12 4.93 9.30
N THR A 33 -2.22 5.67 9.41
CA THR A 33 -2.19 7.05 9.93
C THR A 33 -1.59 7.11 11.32
N ALA A 34 -2.06 6.28 12.26
CA ALA A 34 -1.54 6.27 13.63
C ALA A 34 -0.03 5.98 13.67
N VAL A 35 0.41 4.97 12.92
CA VAL A 35 1.82 4.62 12.81
C VAL A 35 2.63 5.78 12.22
N MET A 36 2.16 6.39 11.13
CA MET A 36 2.84 7.52 10.49
C MET A 36 2.98 8.72 11.42
N PHE A 37 1.95 9.06 12.18
CA PHE A 37 2.02 10.15 13.16
C PHE A 37 3.00 9.84 14.29
N ILE A 38 2.97 8.61 14.85
CA ILE A 38 3.91 8.20 15.90
C ILE A 38 5.36 8.27 15.39
N TYR A 39 5.63 7.73 14.21
CA TYR A 39 6.97 7.78 13.62
C TYR A 39 7.34 9.20 13.18
N GLY A 40 6.39 9.99 12.69
CA GLY A 40 6.59 11.40 12.38
C GLY A 40 7.08 12.18 13.59
N VAL A 41 6.41 12.03 14.74
CA VAL A 41 6.83 12.67 16.01
C VAL A 41 8.21 12.18 16.45
N LYS A 42 8.47 10.87 16.40
CA LYS A 42 9.78 10.31 16.79
C LYS A 42 10.94 10.85 15.92
N ASN A 43 10.68 11.16 14.66
CA ASN A 43 11.68 11.63 13.73
C ASN A 43 11.80 13.17 13.68
N LEU A 44 10.99 13.94 14.45
CA LEU A 44 11.11 15.40 14.53
C LEU A 44 12.46 15.86 15.09
N SER A 45 13.08 15.05 15.94
CA SER A 45 14.39 15.33 16.54
C SER A 45 15.57 14.85 15.67
N ALA A 46 15.29 14.18 14.53
CA ALA A 46 16.32 13.73 13.62
C ALA A 46 16.80 14.90 12.72
N GLU A 47 18.07 14.88 12.32
CA GLU A 47 18.62 15.90 11.42
C GLU A 47 17.91 15.98 10.05
N GLN A 48 17.14 14.94 9.69
CA GLN A 48 16.41 14.84 8.43
C GLN A 48 14.96 15.29 8.60
N ILE A 49 14.65 16.54 8.33
CA ILE A 49 13.29 17.12 8.41
C ILE A 49 12.36 16.53 7.33
N LEU A 50 12.89 16.02 6.23
CA LEU A 50 12.08 15.54 5.09
C LEU A 50 11.20 14.33 5.45
N LEU A 51 11.74 13.36 6.21
CA LEU A 51 11.03 12.16 6.59
C LEU A 51 9.78 12.44 7.44
N PRO A 52 9.83 13.24 8.53
CA PRO A 52 8.62 13.63 9.27
C PRO A 52 7.57 14.33 8.41
N ILE A 53 7.98 15.21 7.49
CA ILE A 53 7.05 15.91 6.59
C ILE A 53 6.31 14.90 5.71
N ILE A 54 7.01 13.94 5.12
CA ILE A 54 6.39 12.89 4.30
C ILE A 54 5.41 12.07 5.14
N LEU A 55 5.80 11.66 6.35
CA LEU A 55 4.95 10.87 7.24
C LEU A 55 3.67 11.62 7.63
N PHE A 56 3.77 12.88 8.08
CA PHE A 56 2.60 13.66 8.44
C PHE A 56 1.69 13.96 7.25
N THR A 57 2.28 14.33 6.10
CA THR A 57 1.52 14.62 4.88
C THR A 57 0.76 13.38 4.42
N THR A 58 1.44 12.24 4.34
CA THR A 58 0.81 10.99 3.89
C THR A 58 -0.24 10.51 4.88
N GLY A 59 0.02 10.56 6.19
CA GLY A 59 -0.96 10.22 7.23
C GLY A 59 -2.21 11.09 7.14
N SER A 60 -2.04 12.40 6.89
CA SER A 60 -3.16 13.33 6.68
C SER A 60 -3.97 13.00 5.43
N LEU A 61 -3.32 12.59 4.34
CA LEU A 61 -3.99 12.17 3.10
C LEU A 61 -4.81 10.89 3.28
N PHE A 62 -4.34 9.93 4.08
CA PHE A 62 -5.13 8.74 4.44
C PHE A 62 -6.41 9.11 5.19
N LEU A 63 -6.33 10.02 6.18
CA LEU A 63 -7.52 10.52 6.89
C LEU A 63 -8.46 11.25 5.94
N LEU A 64 -7.93 12.08 5.07
CA LEU A 64 -8.72 12.81 4.09
C LEU A 64 -9.46 11.84 3.16
N ASN A 65 -8.81 10.76 2.69
CA ASN A 65 -9.46 9.74 1.86
C ASN A 65 -10.67 9.12 2.57
N ILE A 66 -10.57 8.78 3.87
CA ILE A 66 -11.69 8.27 4.67
C ILE A 66 -12.81 9.32 4.84
N ILE A 67 -12.48 10.58 5.06
CA ILE A 67 -13.46 11.67 5.16
C ILE A 67 -14.22 11.80 3.84
N VAL A 68 -13.50 11.86 2.71
CA VAL A 68 -14.09 11.93 1.36
C VAL A 68 -14.95 10.70 1.09
N PHE A 69 -14.51 9.51 1.45
CA PHE A 69 -15.30 8.29 1.34
C PHE A 69 -16.61 8.39 2.15
N ASN A 70 -16.57 8.89 3.39
CA ASN A 70 -17.76 9.01 4.23
C ASN A 70 -18.81 9.97 3.62
N ILE A 71 -18.37 10.98 2.86
CA ILE A 71 -19.22 11.94 2.15
C ILE A 71 -19.74 11.34 0.84
N THR A 72 -18.86 10.79 0.00
CA THR A 72 -19.18 10.36 -1.37
C THR A 72 -19.77 8.96 -1.44
N ARG A 73 -19.50 8.12 -0.44
CA ARG A 73 -19.90 6.70 -0.36
C ARG A 73 -19.42 5.85 -1.54
N ASN A 74 -18.44 6.34 -2.29
CA ASN A 74 -17.88 5.62 -3.44
C ASN A 74 -16.67 4.78 -2.99
N LEU A 75 -16.93 3.50 -2.68
CA LEU A 75 -15.91 2.57 -2.17
C LEU A 75 -14.80 2.31 -3.19
N ASP A 76 -15.12 2.16 -4.48
CA ASP A 76 -14.13 1.83 -5.49
C ASP A 76 -13.12 2.97 -5.65
N ARG A 77 -13.60 4.22 -5.69
CA ARG A 77 -12.70 5.38 -5.73
C ARG A 77 -11.81 5.47 -4.49
N ALA A 78 -12.39 5.24 -3.31
CA ALA A 78 -11.63 5.28 -2.07
C ALA A 78 -10.54 4.21 -2.04
N CYS A 79 -10.83 2.98 -2.48
CA CYS A 79 -9.85 1.90 -2.56
C CYS A 79 -8.72 2.20 -3.56
N VAL A 80 -9.03 2.80 -4.71
CA VAL A 80 -8.02 3.21 -5.70
C VAL A 80 -7.12 4.32 -5.14
N ILE A 81 -7.71 5.36 -4.54
CA ILE A 81 -6.94 6.44 -3.91
C ILE A 81 -6.04 5.90 -2.81
N GLU A 82 -6.56 5.04 -1.93
CA GLU A 82 -5.79 4.40 -0.87
C GLU A 82 -4.59 3.63 -1.44
N THR A 83 -4.80 2.85 -2.48
CA THR A 83 -3.75 2.11 -3.17
C THR A 83 -2.65 3.02 -3.70
N LEU A 84 -3.03 4.13 -4.33
CA LEU A 84 -2.08 5.11 -4.85
C LEU A 84 -1.30 5.80 -3.72
N LEU A 85 -1.97 6.14 -2.62
CA LEU A 85 -1.32 6.73 -1.45
C LEU A 85 -0.30 5.78 -0.82
N VAL A 86 -0.67 4.49 -0.62
CA VAL A 86 0.25 3.48 -0.08
C VAL A 86 1.42 3.25 -1.03
N ALA A 87 1.17 3.14 -2.35
CA ALA A 87 2.23 2.98 -3.34
C ALA A 87 3.21 4.16 -3.33
N SER A 88 2.70 5.38 -3.36
CA SER A 88 3.52 6.60 -3.33
C SER A 88 4.35 6.69 -2.06
N PHE A 89 3.76 6.34 -0.91
CA PHE A 89 4.46 6.30 0.36
C PHE A 89 5.60 5.26 0.36
N VAL A 90 5.31 4.03 -0.06
CA VAL A 90 6.30 2.95 -0.15
C VAL A 90 7.46 3.33 -1.07
N LEU A 91 7.16 3.87 -2.26
CA LEU A 91 8.19 4.30 -3.19
C LEU A 91 9.05 5.45 -2.62
N SER A 92 8.43 6.40 -1.92
CA SER A 92 9.14 7.48 -1.24
C SER A 92 10.07 6.98 -0.14
N LEU A 93 9.62 5.98 0.64
CA LEU A 93 10.45 5.34 1.66
C LEU A 93 11.64 4.60 1.06
N VAL A 94 11.40 3.83 0.00
CA VAL A 94 12.48 3.08 -0.69
C VAL A 94 13.48 4.05 -1.31
N TYR A 95 13.01 5.16 -1.89
CA TYR A 95 13.88 6.21 -2.43
C TYR A 95 14.85 6.78 -1.39
N GLN A 96 14.36 7.03 -0.16
CA GLN A 96 15.15 7.64 0.91
C GLN A 96 15.89 6.62 1.79
N GLY A 97 15.55 5.33 1.71
CA GLY A 97 16.07 4.27 2.59
C GLY A 97 15.34 4.13 3.92
N GLY A 98 14.52 5.11 4.31
CA GLY A 98 13.88 5.13 5.63
C GLY A 98 14.90 5.27 6.76
N PHE A 99 14.50 4.90 7.97
CA PHE A 99 15.40 4.89 9.11
C PHE A 99 16.38 3.70 9.01
N ASN A 100 17.69 3.95 9.01
CA ASN A 100 18.75 2.94 8.91
C ASN A 100 18.62 1.97 7.71
N ASN A 101 18.17 2.45 6.55
CA ASN A 101 17.94 1.64 5.34
C ASN A 101 16.93 0.47 5.51
N THR A 102 15.99 0.61 6.46
CA THR A 102 14.98 -0.44 6.72
C THR A 102 13.71 -0.31 5.88
N ALA A 103 13.67 0.62 4.92
CA ALA A 103 12.47 0.90 4.11
C ALA A 103 11.93 -0.32 3.37
N LEU A 104 12.79 -1.25 2.94
CA LEU A 104 12.37 -2.47 2.24
C LEU A 104 11.40 -3.35 3.05
N PHE A 105 11.51 -3.35 4.38
CA PHE A 105 10.59 -4.12 5.23
C PHE A 105 9.15 -3.59 5.19
N TRP A 106 8.96 -2.30 4.95
CA TRP A 106 7.64 -1.66 4.86
C TRP A 106 6.88 -1.99 3.57
N VAL A 107 7.55 -2.60 2.59
CA VAL A 107 6.94 -3.01 1.34
C VAL A 107 6.15 -4.33 1.48
N PHE A 108 6.58 -5.24 2.35
CA PHE A 108 5.99 -6.58 2.46
C PHE A 108 4.48 -6.63 2.76
N PRO A 109 3.90 -5.74 3.58
CA PRO A 109 2.45 -5.71 3.79
C PRO A 109 1.65 -5.28 2.55
N PHE A 110 2.30 -4.59 1.60
CA PHE A 110 1.62 -3.96 0.47
C PHE A 110 0.86 -4.94 -0.44
N PRO A 111 1.41 -6.09 -0.86
CA PRO A 111 0.67 -7.04 -1.66
C PRO A 111 -0.65 -7.48 -1.02
N ALA A 112 -0.65 -7.79 0.28
CA ALA A 112 -1.86 -8.20 1.00
C ALA A 112 -2.91 -7.09 1.03
N ILE A 113 -2.48 -5.83 1.24
CA ILE A 113 -3.36 -4.65 1.20
C ILE A 113 -4.01 -4.53 -0.18
N LEU A 114 -3.23 -4.67 -1.27
CA LEU A 114 -3.74 -4.58 -2.63
C LEU A 114 -4.79 -5.66 -2.93
N PHE A 115 -4.52 -6.92 -2.57
CA PHE A 115 -5.49 -8.00 -2.75
C PHE A 115 -6.78 -7.76 -1.97
N GLY A 116 -6.65 -7.16 -0.79
CA GLY A 116 -7.80 -6.79 0.04
C GLY A 116 -8.64 -5.64 -0.52
N LEU A 117 -8.02 -4.65 -1.14
CA LEU A 117 -8.69 -3.43 -1.62
C LEU A 117 -9.20 -3.53 -3.06
N LEU A 118 -8.42 -4.13 -3.97
CA LEU A 118 -8.67 -4.07 -5.42
C LEU A 118 -9.27 -5.36 -5.99
N GLY A 119 -9.25 -6.45 -5.22
CA GLY A 119 -9.56 -7.79 -5.73
C GLY A 119 -8.42 -8.38 -6.57
N VAL A 120 -8.51 -9.67 -6.88
CA VAL A 120 -7.39 -10.48 -7.40
C VAL A 120 -6.77 -9.89 -8.68
N ARG A 121 -7.59 -9.63 -9.71
CA ARG A 121 -7.08 -9.19 -11.03
C ARG A 121 -6.34 -7.86 -10.95
N ASN A 122 -6.97 -6.85 -10.35
CA ASN A 122 -6.39 -5.50 -10.28
C ASN A 122 -5.20 -5.48 -9.31
N ALA A 123 -5.26 -6.26 -8.24
CA ALA A 123 -4.15 -6.40 -7.30
C ALA A 123 -2.91 -7.02 -7.96
N LEU A 124 -3.07 -8.07 -8.79
CA LEU A 124 -1.96 -8.65 -9.54
C LEU A 124 -1.29 -7.65 -10.47
N ILE A 125 -2.09 -6.89 -11.23
CA ILE A 125 -1.57 -5.86 -12.14
C ILE A 125 -0.81 -4.80 -11.34
N SER A 126 -1.40 -4.29 -10.24
CA SER A 126 -0.79 -3.25 -9.41
C SER A 126 0.50 -3.75 -8.74
N ASN A 127 0.52 -4.99 -8.25
CA ASN A 127 1.72 -5.61 -7.69
C ASN A 127 2.82 -5.80 -8.74
N ALA A 128 2.47 -6.22 -9.96
CA ALA A 128 3.43 -6.36 -11.06
C ALA A 128 4.05 -5.00 -11.44
N VAL A 129 3.24 -3.96 -11.55
CA VAL A 129 3.73 -2.60 -11.82
C VAL A 129 4.65 -2.12 -10.69
N LEU A 130 4.25 -2.31 -9.43
CA LEU A 130 5.09 -1.94 -8.29
C LEU A 130 6.42 -2.71 -8.29
N LEU A 131 6.39 -4.01 -8.55
CA LEU A 131 7.58 -4.85 -8.62
C LEU A 131 8.56 -4.35 -9.70
N ILE A 132 8.05 -3.98 -10.88
CA ILE A 132 8.85 -3.41 -11.96
C ILE A 132 9.49 -2.09 -11.51
N ILE A 133 8.71 -1.18 -10.93
CA ILE A 133 9.22 0.12 -10.47
C ILE A 133 10.29 -0.08 -9.40
N LEU A 134 10.05 -0.94 -8.41
CA LEU A 134 11.01 -1.24 -7.35
C LEU A 134 12.28 -1.88 -7.90
N SER A 135 12.17 -2.79 -8.87
CA SER A 135 13.33 -3.39 -9.53
C SER A 135 14.17 -2.32 -10.25
N ILE A 136 13.53 -1.42 -10.99
CA ILE A 136 14.21 -0.30 -11.64
C ILE A 136 14.92 0.57 -10.60
N MET A 137 14.22 0.94 -9.51
CA MET A 137 14.80 1.79 -8.46
C MET A 137 16.01 1.15 -7.77
N LEU A 138 15.98 -0.17 -7.53
CA LEU A 138 17.01 -0.86 -6.76
C LEU A 138 18.24 -1.29 -7.60
N PHE A 139 18.07 -1.51 -8.90
CA PHE A 139 19.14 -2.02 -9.75
C PHE A 139 19.77 -0.98 -10.70
N ILE A 140 19.14 0.21 -10.85
CA ILE A 140 19.77 1.30 -11.61
C ILE A 140 20.61 2.13 -10.64
N PRO A 141 21.93 2.21 -10.86
CA PRO A 141 22.83 3.02 -10.03
C PRO A 141 22.41 4.48 -9.99
N ASP A 142 22.58 5.12 -8.84
CA ASP A 142 22.36 6.56 -8.63
C ASP A 142 20.90 7.05 -8.85
N LEU A 143 19.94 6.12 -9.03
CA LEU A 143 18.52 6.48 -9.18
C LEU A 143 17.86 6.85 -7.85
N ILE A 144 18.35 6.30 -6.74
CA ILE A 144 17.82 6.53 -5.39
C ILE A 144 18.90 7.06 -4.46
N THR A 145 18.48 7.79 -3.41
CA THR A 145 19.42 8.31 -2.40
C THR A 145 19.84 7.25 -1.37
N ALA A 146 19.03 6.20 -1.24
CA ALA A 146 19.33 5.08 -0.35
C ALA A 146 20.45 4.20 -0.90
N ASN A 147 21.31 3.70 -0.03
CA ASN A 147 22.40 2.80 -0.41
C ASN A 147 22.08 1.36 0.02
N TYR A 148 21.39 0.61 -0.85
CA TYR A 148 21.13 -0.81 -0.65
C TYR A 148 22.21 -1.63 -1.32
N LYS A 149 22.68 -2.68 -0.63
CA LYS A 149 23.59 -3.66 -1.24
C LYS A 149 22.85 -4.48 -2.28
N GLU A 150 23.49 -4.79 -3.40
CA GLU A 150 22.91 -5.58 -4.47
C GLU A 150 22.33 -6.92 -3.98
N ALA A 151 23.03 -7.58 -3.06
CA ALA A 151 22.56 -8.83 -2.44
C ALA A 151 21.27 -8.63 -1.60
N GLU A 152 21.11 -7.47 -0.96
CA GLU A 152 19.90 -7.13 -0.20
C GLU A 152 18.73 -6.85 -1.15
N ALA A 153 18.97 -6.08 -2.20
CA ALA A 153 17.99 -5.78 -3.23
C ALA A 153 17.48 -7.06 -3.91
N SER A 154 18.38 -7.96 -4.32
CA SER A 154 18.03 -9.22 -4.98
C SER A 154 17.19 -10.13 -4.06
N ARG A 155 17.59 -10.28 -2.79
CA ARG A 155 16.83 -11.07 -1.81
C ARG A 155 15.46 -10.47 -1.53
N PHE A 156 15.39 -9.13 -1.44
CA PHE A 156 14.13 -8.43 -1.24
C PHE A 156 13.16 -8.67 -2.40
N ILE A 157 13.59 -8.51 -3.64
CA ILE A 157 12.75 -8.75 -4.82
C ILE A 157 12.25 -10.20 -4.85
N ALA A 158 13.14 -11.18 -4.62
CA ALA A 158 12.74 -12.58 -4.55
C ALA A 158 11.69 -12.85 -3.46
N ALA A 159 11.88 -12.29 -2.25
CA ALA A 159 10.92 -12.41 -1.16
C ALA A 159 9.59 -11.72 -1.48
N LEU A 160 9.62 -10.55 -2.12
CA LEU A 160 8.41 -9.83 -2.52
C LEU A 160 7.57 -10.63 -3.54
N VAL A 161 8.23 -11.26 -4.52
CA VAL A 161 7.55 -12.16 -5.48
C VAL A 161 6.87 -13.32 -4.76
N LEU A 162 7.54 -13.94 -3.77
CA LEU A 162 6.94 -15.00 -2.97
C LEU A 162 5.72 -14.51 -2.18
N VAL A 163 5.80 -13.32 -1.57
CA VAL A 163 4.66 -12.73 -0.84
C VAL A 163 3.49 -12.47 -1.77
N ILE A 164 3.73 -11.93 -2.96
CA ILE A 164 2.68 -11.72 -3.97
C ILE A 164 2.01 -13.05 -4.33
N PHE A 165 2.81 -14.10 -4.55
CA PHE A 165 2.30 -15.43 -4.88
C PHE A 165 1.49 -16.06 -3.74
N VAL A 166 1.92 -15.90 -2.49
CA VAL A 166 1.19 -16.40 -1.31
C VAL A 166 -0.13 -15.64 -1.09
N CYS A 167 -0.19 -14.36 -1.43
CA CYS A 167 -1.41 -13.56 -1.32
C CYS A 167 -2.41 -13.79 -2.46
N TRP A 168 -1.95 -14.33 -3.59
CA TRP A 168 -2.77 -14.67 -4.75
C TRP A 168 -3.57 -15.95 -4.53
#